data_2caa2ae7dfca866c4a24d095d9d7964e
#
_entry.id   2caa2ae7dfca866c4a24d095d9d7964e
#
_cell.length_a   1.000
_cell.length_b   1.000
_cell.length_c   1.000
_cell.angle_alpha   90.00
_cell.angle_beta   90.00
_cell.angle_gamma   90.00
#
_symmetry.space_group_name_H-M   'P 1'
#
loop_
_entity.id
_entity.type
_entity.pdbx_description
1 polymer ?
#
loop_
_entity_poly.entity_id
_entity_poly.type
_entity_poly.pdbx_seq_one_letter_code
_entity_poly.pdbx_strand_id
1 'polypeptide(L)'
;NADVTVTANWKKSVSPTPITPGDTVKYIVEHYKASNDGYTLEETEYLGGAIGSNVTAEPKTYTGYTYNPDAEGSITKGTLKKISSASDILTLKLYYDLTVYAVTVENDGNGSATAVPGSATMGETISLTATPDSGYHFKSWEVVSGDVTISEDKFTMPAGNVTVKALFERKSNNDEGTTYYTLTFDTNGGSSIHAIRTTSGKTINLSDYIPTRNGYDFTGWYSDKTLMQKITEIKLNENKTVYAGWTKLTSDGSSTQKPPTGDSNELLLWSVLLLISGFSIINIVLLVKKKKGAK
;
A
#
# COMPACT_ATOMS: atom_id res chain seq x y z
N ASN A 1 34.35 -9.10 -7.41
CA ASN A 1 33.59 -8.45 -8.47
C ASN A 1 34.59 -7.97 -9.50
N ALA A 2 34.64 -8.64 -10.66
CA ALA A 2 35.47 -8.22 -11.78
C ALA A 2 34.63 -7.31 -12.69
N ASP A 3 35.10 -6.09 -12.88
CA ASP A 3 34.53 -5.17 -13.87
C ASP A 3 34.71 -5.76 -15.26
N VAL A 4 33.58 -6.06 -15.92
CA VAL A 4 33.60 -6.47 -17.32
C VAL A 4 33.54 -5.22 -18.18
N THR A 5 34.69 -4.84 -18.70
CA THR A 5 34.80 -3.78 -19.73
C THR A 5 34.46 -4.37 -21.10
N VAL A 6 33.29 -4.04 -21.63
CA VAL A 6 32.93 -4.40 -23.03
C VAL A 6 33.44 -3.30 -23.94
N THR A 7 34.50 -3.58 -24.67
CA THR A 7 35.08 -2.68 -25.69
C THR A 7 34.44 -2.99 -27.05
N ALA A 8 33.60 -2.08 -27.57
CA ALA A 8 33.04 -2.19 -28.91
C ALA A 8 34.12 -1.78 -29.94
N ASN A 9 34.55 -2.72 -30.77
CA ASN A 9 35.53 -2.49 -31.82
C ASN A 9 34.80 -2.15 -33.14
N TRP A 10 34.69 -0.87 -33.47
CA TRP A 10 34.04 -0.39 -34.68
C TRP A 10 35.03 -0.38 -35.85
N LYS A 11 34.83 -1.27 -36.83
CA LYS A 11 35.53 -1.14 -38.10
C LYS A 11 34.93 0.02 -38.89
N LYS A 12 35.78 0.95 -39.32
CA LYS A 12 35.43 2.05 -40.24
C LYS A 12 34.89 1.45 -41.53
N SER A 13 33.57 1.53 -41.71
CA SER A 13 32.90 1.00 -42.90
C SER A 13 32.77 2.07 -43.97
N VAL A 14 33.30 1.73 -45.13
CA VAL A 14 32.79 1.88 -46.50
C VAL A 14 31.81 3.00 -46.79
N SER A 15 32.07 3.68 -47.89
CA SER A 15 31.21 4.60 -48.63
C SER A 15 29.70 4.36 -48.46
N PRO A 16 28.90 5.41 -48.29
CA PRO A 16 27.45 5.25 -48.12
C PRO A 16 26.86 4.55 -49.34
N THR A 17 26.40 3.33 -49.14
CA THR A 17 25.56 2.64 -50.12
C THR A 17 24.31 3.48 -50.37
N PRO A 18 23.82 3.62 -51.60
CA PRO A 18 22.57 4.29 -51.91
C PRO A 18 21.45 3.66 -51.07
N ILE A 19 20.64 4.48 -50.40
CA ILE A 19 19.50 4.02 -49.63
C ILE A 19 18.46 3.46 -50.59
N THR A 20 18.24 2.17 -50.58
CA THR A 20 17.17 1.52 -51.34
C THR A 20 15.84 1.80 -50.66
N PRO A 21 14.74 2.15 -51.40
CA PRO A 21 13.41 2.23 -50.78
C PRO A 21 13.06 0.89 -50.13
N GLY A 22 12.96 0.86 -48.80
CA GLY A 22 12.68 -0.34 -48.01
C GLY A 22 13.69 -0.65 -46.90
N ASP A 23 14.82 0.07 -46.84
CA ASP A 23 15.73 -0.06 -45.67
C ASP A 23 15.03 0.34 -44.39
N THR A 24 15.09 -0.52 -43.36
CA THR A 24 14.50 -0.28 -42.05
C THR A 24 15.54 0.17 -41.05
N VAL A 25 15.12 1.05 -40.14
CA VAL A 25 15.94 1.50 -39.00
C VAL A 25 15.16 1.33 -37.71
N LYS A 26 15.90 1.21 -36.63
CA LYS A 26 15.32 1.15 -35.28
C LYS A 26 15.07 2.57 -34.76
N TYR A 27 14.03 2.70 -33.94
CA TYR A 27 13.76 3.88 -33.13
C TYR A 27 13.27 3.46 -31.74
N ILE A 28 13.22 4.39 -30.81
CA ILE A 28 12.92 4.15 -29.42
C ILE A 28 11.66 4.96 -29.04
N VAL A 29 10.79 4.37 -28.23
CA VAL A 29 9.73 5.09 -27.53
C VAL A 29 9.94 4.90 -26.02
N GLU A 30 10.10 6.00 -25.31
CA GLU A 30 10.28 6.05 -23.87
C GLU A 30 9.00 6.59 -23.23
N HIS A 31 8.52 5.91 -22.18
CA HIS A 31 7.35 6.29 -21.41
C HIS A 31 7.78 6.76 -20.02
N TYR A 32 7.45 7.99 -19.66
CA TYR A 32 7.82 8.62 -18.41
C TYR A 32 6.62 8.88 -17.53
N LYS A 33 6.65 8.45 -16.30
CA LYS A 33 5.61 8.69 -15.29
C LYS A 33 6.00 9.79 -14.32
N ALA A 34 5.04 10.66 -13.99
CA ALA A 34 5.20 11.67 -12.96
C ALA A 34 5.38 11.04 -11.58
N SER A 35 6.24 11.64 -10.78
CA SER A 35 6.43 11.39 -9.35
C SER A 35 6.57 12.73 -8.62
N ASN A 36 6.73 12.71 -7.29
CA ASN A 36 6.97 13.92 -6.51
C ASN A 36 8.29 14.64 -6.89
N ASP A 37 9.24 13.91 -7.47
CA ASP A 37 10.56 14.40 -7.85
C ASP A 37 10.68 14.71 -9.35
N GLY A 38 9.56 14.67 -10.08
CA GLY A 38 9.52 14.85 -11.53
C GLY A 38 9.18 13.56 -12.28
N TYR A 39 9.52 13.49 -13.55
CA TYR A 39 9.24 12.32 -14.39
C TYR A 39 10.36 11.29 -14.32
N THR A 40 9.99 10.03 -14.17
CA THR A 40 10.90 8.87 -14.20
C THR A 40 10.58 7.97 -15.37
N LEU A 41 11.62 7.40 -16.01
CA LEU A 41 11.44 6.43 -17.08
C LEU A 41 10.81 5.15 -16.52
N GLU A 42 9.65 4.79 -17.07
CA GLU A 42 8.91 3.58 -16.69
C GLU A 42 9.21 2.43 -17.67
N GLU A 43 9.17 2.72 -18.96
CA GLU A 43 9.28 1.70 -20.00
C GLU A 43 9.95 2.24 -21.25
N THR A 44 10.66 1.35 -21.97
CA THR A 44 11.30 1.64 -23.25
C THR A 44 10.86 0.59 -24.27
N GLU A 45 10.35 1.04 -25.41
CA GLU A 45 10.03 0.20 -26.56
C GLU A 45 11.05 0.37 -27.66
N TYR A 46 11.43 -0.73 -28.28
CA TYR A 46 12.34 -0.76 -29.44
C TYR A 46 11.55 -1.15 -30.68
N LEU A 47 11.36 -0.21 -31.57
CA LEU A 47 10.54 -0.36 -32.77
C LEU A 47 11.35 -0.20 -34.03
N GLY A 48 10.78 -0.54 -35.17
CA GLY A 48 11.44 -0.40 -36.47
C GLY A 48 10.50 0.17 -37.51
N GLY A 49 11.09 0.87 -38.50
CA GLY A 49 10.32 1.42 -39.60
C GLY A 49 11.20 1.76 -40.79
N ALA A 50 10.60 2.03 -41.95
CA ALA A 50 11.32 2.37 -43.18
C ALA A 50 11.97 3.76 -43.06
N ILE A 51 13.19 3.89 -43.59
CA ILE A 51 13.87 5.18 -43.69
C ILE A 51 13.00 6.16 -44.51
N GLY A 52 12.86 7.39 -43.98
CA GLY A 52 12.05 8.44 -44.55
C GLY A 52 10.59 8.41 -44.12
N SER A 53 10.12 7.37 -43.42
CA SER A 53 8.75 7.33 -42.88
C SER A 53 8.59 8.22 -41.64
N ASN A 54 7.42 8.80 -41.49
CA ASN A 54 7.00 9.46 -40.24
C ASN A 54 6.44 8.41 -39.30
N VAL A 55 6.87 8.43 -38.06
CA VAL A 55 6.36 7.59 -36.97
C VAL A 55 5.76 8.45 -35.89
N THR A 56 4.71 7.94 -35.26
CA THR A 56 4.05 8.54 -34.10
C THR A 56 4.03 7.49 -33.00
N ALA A 57 4.35 7.90 -31.77
CA ALA A 57 4.25 7.02 -30.63
C ALA A 57 2.81 6.90 -30.15
N GLU A 58 2.38 5.70 -29.84
CA GLU A 58 1.05 5.42 -29.32
C GLU A 58 1.09 5.45 -27.79
N PRO A 59 0.23 6.27 -27.14
CA PRO A 59 0.16 6.30 -25.69
C PRO A 59 -0.35 4.98 -25.11
N LYS A 60 0.27 4.55 -24.00
CA LYS A 60 -0.20 3.42 -23.19
C LYS A 60 -1.15 3.88 -22.08
N THR A 61 -1.89 2.95 -21.53
CA THR A 61 -2.72 3.19 -20.34
C THR A 61 -1.97 2.71 -19.12
N TYR A 62 -1.78 3.59 -18.15
CA TYR A 62 -1.21 3.28 -16.85
C TYR A 62 -2.21 3.64 -15.75
N THR A 63 -2.47 2.69 -14.85
CA THR A 63 -3.39 2.91 -13.71
C THR A 63 -2.92 4.06 -12.85
N GLY A 64 -3.80 5.04 -12.62
CA GLY A 64 -3.49 6.23 -11.83
C GLY A 64 -2.77 7.34 -12.60
N TYR A 65 -2.61 7.21 -13.92
CA TYR A 65 -1.93 8.20 -14.75
C TYR A 65 -2.74 8.59 -15.96
N THR A 66 -2.56 9.83 -16.40
CA THR A 66 -3.14 10.40 -17.62
C THR A 66 -2.01 10.83 -18.56
N TYR A 67 -2.11 10.44 -19.83
CA TYR A 67 -1.17 10.85 -20.84
C TYR A 67 -1.19 12.38 -21.03
N ASN A 68 0.00 13.00 -20.97
CA ASN A 68 0.20 14.43 -21.17
C ASN A 68 1.09 14.69 -22.40
N PRO A 69 0.48 14.98 -23.58
CA PRO A 69 1.26 15.27 -24.79
C PRO A 69 1.99 16.61 -24.73
N ASP A 70 1.58 17.51 -23.85
CA ASP A 70 2.09 18.88 -23.73
C ASP A 70 3.18 19.00 -22.64
N ALA A 71 3.58 17.90 -22.02
CA ALA A 71 4.65 17.90 -21.04
C ALA A 71 5.97 18.39 -21.66
N GLU A 72 6.75 19.15 -20.88
CA GLU A 72 8.07 19.60 -21.31
C GLU A 72 8.97 18.41 -21.69
N GLY A 73 9.57 18.47 -22.86
CA GLY A 73 10.39 17.37 -23.40
C GLY A 73 9.61 16.30 -24.13
N SER A 74 8.28 16.43 -24.29
CA SER A 74 7.46 15.50 -25.08
C SER A 74 7.88 15.51 -26.56
N ILE A 75 8.09 14.31 -27.11
CA ILE A 75 8.41 14.08 -28.52
C ILE A 75 7.51 12.94 -29.00
N THR A 76 6.38 13.27 -29.56
CA THR A 76 5.32 12.29 -29.89
C THR A 76 5.46 11.72 -31.31
N LYS A 77 6.22 12.37 -32.18
CA LYS A 77 6.38 11.98 -33.59
C LYS A 77 7.74 12.40 -34.13
N GLY A 78 8.18 11.73 -35.20
CA GLY A 78 9.40 12.08 -35.87
C GLY A 78 9.56 11.36 -37.23
N THR A 79 10.59 11.72 -38.01
CA THR A 79 10.89 11.07 -39.28
C THR A 79 12.13 10.19 -39.12
N LEU A 80 12.02 8.94 -39.53
CA LEU A 80 13.13 7.97 -39.48
C LEU A 80 14.23 8.32 -40.49
N LYS A 81 15.46 8.45 -40.01
CA LYS A 81 16.63 8.78 -40.80
C LYS A 81 17.62 7.62 -40.78
N LYS A 82 18.53 7.59 -41.74
CA LYS A 82 19.65 6.64 -41.73
C LYS A 82 20.48 6.85 -40.47
N ILE A 83 20.72 5.77 -39.73
CA ILE A 83 21.53 5.77 -38.50
C ILE A 83 23.00 5.61 -38.90
N SER A 84 23.81 6.59 -38.51
CA SER A 84 25.29 6.57 -38.70
C SER A 84 26.00 6.49 -37.32
N SER A 85 25.31 6.88 -36.26
CA SER A 85 25.79 6.85 -34.87
C SER A 85 24.65 6.59 -33.92
N ALA A 86 24.90 6.26 -32.66
CA ALA A 86 23.88 6.05 -31.65
C ALA A 86 23.01 7.30 -31.41
N SER A 87 23.57 8.50 -31.60
CA SER A 87 22.84 9.77 -31.48
C SER A 87 21.84 10.03 -32.63
N ASP A 88 21.89 9.25 -33.70
CA ASP A 88 20.95 9.38 -34.83
C ASP A 88 19.67 8.56 -34.60
N ILE A 89 19.62 7.75 -33.55
CA ILE A 89 18.44 6.96 -33.21
C ILE A 89 17.35 7.91 -32.75
N LEU A 90 16.22 7.94 -33.50
CA LEU A 90 15.06 8.71 -33.08
C LEU A 90 14.51 8.15 -31.77
N THR A 91 14.43 9.00 -30.74
CA THR A 91 13.79 8.67 -29.48
C THR A 91 12.54 9.54 -29.32
N LEU A 92 11.37 8.91 -29.31
CA LEU A 92 10.09 9.54 -28.97
C LEU A 92 9.88 9.43 -27.46
N LYS A 93 9.26 10.46 -26.86
CA LYS A 93 9.08 10.54 -25.40
C LYS A 93 7.65 10.88 -25.09
N LEU A 94 7.00 10.01 -24.34
CA LEU A 94 5.64 10.16 -23.86
C LEU A 94 5.64 10.33 -22.35
N TYR A 95 4.87 11.30 -21.85
CA TYR A 95 4.78 11.64 -20.44
C TYR A 95 3.39 11.39 -19.92
N TYR A 96 3.30 10.98 -18.65
CA TYR A 96 2.04 10.64 -17.98
C TYR A 96 2.00 11.29 -16.60
N ASP A 97 1.03 12.15 -16.39
CA ASP A 97 0.81 12.83 -15.13
C ASP A 97 0.00 11.96 -14.17
N LEU A 98 0.18 12.19 -12.86
CA LEU A 98 -0.68 11.60 -11.85
C LEU A 98 -2.12 12.10 -12.03
N THR A 99 -3.06 11.18 -12.09
CA THR A 99 -4.49 11.50 -12.16
C THR A 99 -5.01 11.83 -10.77
N VAL A 100 -5.65 12.98 -10.62
CA VAL A 100 -6.31 13.39 -9.38
C VAL A 100 -7.76 12.90 -9.40
N TYR A 101 -8.18 12.21 -8.34
CA TYR A 101 -9.53 11.68 -8.16
C TYR A 101 -10.24 12.44 -7.04
N ALA A 102 -11.55 12.61 -7.16
CA ALA A 102 -12.39 13.32 -6.20
C ALA A 102 -12.87 12.37 -5.08
N VAL A 103 -13.02 12.93 -3.89
CA VAL A 103 -13.69 12.31 -2.76
C VAL A 103 -14.98 13.07 -2.48
N THR A 104 -16.12 12.38 -2.62
CA THR A 104 -17.43 12.92 -2.25
C THR A 104 -17.83 12.36 -0.88
N VAL A 105 -18.26 13.24 0.01
CA VAL A 105 -18.75 12.85 1.33
C VAL A 105 -20.20 13.23 1.48
N GLU A 106 -21.02 12.23 1.75
CA GLU A 106 -22.45 12.35 2.06
C GLU A 106 -22.71 12.12 3.54
N ASN A 107 -23.91 12.42 3.98
CA ASN A 107 -24.43 12.08 5.31
C ASN A 107 -25.92 11.72 5.22
N ASP A 108 -26.47 11.18 6.30
CA ASP A 108 -27.88 10.78 6.39
C ASP A 108 -28.81 11.90 6.93
N GLY A 109 -28.29 13.13 7.06
CA GLY A 109 -29.03 14.31 7.52
C GLY A 109 -29.04 14.51 9.05
N ASN A 110 -28.29 13.68 9.80
CA ASN A 110 -28.26 13.73 11.26
C ASN A 110 -26.89 14.17 11.81
N GLY A 111 -26.14 14.89 11.00
CA GLY A 111 -24.81 15.40 11.29
C GLY A 111 -24.13 15.93 10.04
N SER A 112 -22.87 16.28 10.16
CA SER A 112 -22.00 16.71 9.05
C SER A 112 -20.81 15.78 8.91
N ALA A 113 -20.23 15.73 7.69
CA ALA A 113 -19.06 14.92 7.41
C ALA A 113 -18.15 15.58 6.39
N THR A 114 -16.84 15.35 6.48
CA THR A 114 -15.83 15.90 5.59
C THR A 114 -14.71 14.90 5.31
N ALA A 115 -14.01 15.09 4.19
CA ALA A 115 -12.78 14.39 3.84
C ALA A 115 -11.64 15.38 3.63
N VAL A 116 -10.45 15.03 4.09
CA VAL A 116 -9.24 15.83 3.91
C VAL A 116 -8.09 14.92 3.47
N PRO A 117 -7.49 15.19 2.30
CA PRO A 117 -7.94 16.12 1.24
C PRO A 117 -9.26 15.68 0.57
N GLY A 118 -9.97 16.62 -0.07
CA GLY A 118 -11.21 16.35 -0.83
C GLY A 118 -10.95 15.77 -2.24
N SER A 119 -9.71 15.69 -2.66
CA SER A 119 -9.23 15.03 -3.86
C SER A 119 -7.76 14.66 -3.70
N ALA A 120 -7.33 13.58 -4.33
CA ALA A 120 -5.98 13.06 -4.18
C ALA A 120 -5.56 12.19 -5.37
N THR A 121 -4.29 11.92 -5.49
CA THR A 121 -3.77 10.93 -6.43
C THR A 121 -3.82 9.52 -5.81
N MET A 122 -3.76 8.51 -6.64
CA MET A 122 -3.73 7.11 -6.19
C MET A 122 -2.62 6.88 -5.16
N GLY A 123 -2.95 6.21 -4.06
CA GLY A 123 -2.00 5.87 -2.98
C GLY A 123 -1.95 6.88 -1.83
N GLU A 124 -2.50 8.09 -1.99
CA GLU A 124 -2.57 9.07 -0.92
C GLU A 124 -3.62 8.70 0.14
N THR A 125 -3.37 9.12 1.38
CA THR A 125 -4.28 8.87 2.50
C THR A 125 -5.32 9.96 2.62
N ILE A 126 -6.58 9.57 2.68
CA ILE A 126 -7.72 10.44 2.96
C ILE A 126 -8.17 10.24 4.40
N SER A 127 -8.35 11.33 5.14
CA SER A 127 -8.90 11.35 6.50
C SER A 127 -10.34 11.83 6.47
N LEU A 128 -11.22 11.10 7.14
CA LEU A 128 -12.64 11.39 7.25
C LEU A 128 -12.96 11.95 8.63
N THR A 129 -13.92 12.86 8.70
CA THR A 129 -14.42 13.39 9.96
C THR A 129 -15.93 13.43 9.91
N ALA A 130 -16.58 12.88 10.94
CA ALA A 130 -18.04 12.94 11.12
C ALA A 130 -18.36 13.68 12.41
N THR A 131 -19.28 14.63 12.34
CA THR A 131 -19.76 15.42 13.49
C THR A 131 -21.26 15.23 13.63
N PRO A 132 -21.73 14.45 14.64
CA PRO A 132 -23.13 14.22 14.86
C PRO A 132 -23.89 15.48 15.31
N ASP A 133 -25.14 15.60 14.91
CA ASP A 133 -26.06 16.60 15.45
C ASP A 133 -26.47 16.27 16.90
N SER A 134 -27.07 17.26 17.59
CA SER A 134 -27.59 17.07 18.95
C SER A 134 -28.60 15.91 18.96
N GLY A 135 -28.44 15.00 19.90
CA GLY A 135 -29.29 13.80 20.03
C GLY A 135 -28.86 12.61 19.16
N TYR A 136 -27.75 12.74 18.43
CA TYR A 136 -27.20 11.66 17.61
C TYR A 136 -25.75 11.33 18.01
N HIS A 137 -25.28 10.14 17.62
CA HIS A 137 -23.88 9.74 17.64
C HIS A 137 -23.47 9.18 16.28
N PHE A 138 -22.20 9.26 15.94
CA PHE A 138 -21.68 8.64 14.74
C PHE A 138 -21.78 7.13 14.85
N LYS A 139 -22.35 6.48 13.83
CA LYS A 139 -22.53 5.05 13.76
C LYS A 139 -21.42 4.37 12.96
N SER A 140 -21.27 4.75 11.71
CA SER A 140 -20.30 4.14 10.81
C SER A 140 -20.14 4.94 9.52
N TRP A 141 -19.09 4.64 8.80
CA TRP A 141 -18.97 5.01 7.39
C TRP A 141 -19.55 3.91 6.50
N GLU A 142 -20.20 4.32 5.43
CA GLU A 142 -20.64 3.48 4.31
C GLU A 142 -19.86 3.90 3.07
N VAL A 143 -19.31 2.93 2.32
CA VAL A 143 -18.72 3.17 1.00
C VAL A 143 -19.85 3.09 -0.02
N VAL A 144 -20.22 4.22 -0.61
CA VAL A 144 -21.30 4.31 -1.63
C VAL A 144 -20.74 3.94 -3.01
N SER A 145 -19.53 4.40 -3.32
CA SER A 145 -18.83 4.04 -4.54
C SER A 145 -17.30 4.14 -4.35
N GLY A 146 -16.57 3.40 -5.17
CA GLY A 146 -15.13 3.24 -5.07
C GLY A 146 -14.76 1.97 -4.32
N ASP A 147 -13.60 1.39 -4.68
CA ASP A 147 -13.11 0.15 -4.07
C ASP A 147 -12.12 0.50 -2.95
N VAL A 148 -12.66 0.85 -1.78
CA VAL A 148 -11.89 1.25 -0.61
C VAL A 148 -12.36 0.54 0.66
N THR A 149 -11.42 0.34 1.58
CA THR A 149 -11.70 -0.09 2.95
C THR A 149 -11.38 1.06 3.90
N ILE A 150 -12.38 1.48 4.69
CA ILE A 150 -12.20 2.54 5.68
C ILE A 150 -11.75 1.90 6.99
N SER A 151 -10.64 2.38 7.53
CA SER A 151 -10.09 1.97 8.82
C SER A 151 -9.62 3.21 9.57
N GLU A 152 -10.00 3.35 10.84
CA GLU A 152 -9.63 4.53 11.67
C GLU A 152 -9.98 5.87 11.01
N ASP A 153 -11.17 5.95 10.44
CA ASP A 153 -11.65 7.13 9.71
C ASP A 153 -10.71 7.54 8.56
N LYS A 154 -10.01 6.57 7.95
CA LYS A 154 -9.08 6.80 6.84
C LYS A 154 -9.23 5.73 5.78
N PHE A 155 -8.83 6.08 4.57
CA PHE A 155 -8.63 5.13 3.47
C PHE A 155 -7.52 5.60 2.55
N THR A 156 -6.99 4.68 1.74
CA THR A 156 -6.02 5.00 0.69
C THR A 156 -6.75 5.23 -0.62
N MET A 157 -6.44 6.32 -1.32
CA MET A 157 -7.10 6.70 -2.57
C MET A 157 -6.83 5.66 -3.67
N PRO A 158 -7.87 5.08 -4.28
CA PRO A 158 -7.74 4.17 -5.41
C PRO A 158 -7.52 4.94 -6.71
N ALA A 159 -7.37 4.22 -7.83
CA ALA A 159 -7.36 4.83 -9.16
C ALA A 159 -8.79 5.12 -9.65
N GLY A 160 -9.55 5.89 -8.90
CA GLY A 160 -10.94 6.24 -9.19
C GLY A 160 -11.54 7.16 -8.14
N ASN A 161 -12.64 7.82 -8.50
CA ASN A 161 -13.39 8.64 -7.54
C ASN A 161 -14.03 7.77 -6.46
N VAL A 162 -14.12 8.32 -5.26
CA VAL A 162 -14.70 7.65 -4.09
C VAL A 162 -15.87 8.48 -3.55
N THR A 163 -16.96 7.81 -3.21
CA THR A 163 -18.07 8.40 -2.45
C THR A 163 -18.26 7.62 -1.18
N VAL A 164 -18.20 8.31 -0.04
CA VAL A 164 -18.46 7.76 1.29
C VAL A 164 -19.61 8.49 1.94
N LYS A 165 -20.32 7.80 2.83
CA LYS A 165 -21.47 8.37 3.56
C LYS A 165 -21.29 8.15 5.05
N ALA A 166 -21.43 9.21 5.84
CA ALA A 166 -21.52 9.13 7.28
C ALA A 166 -22.94 8.74 7.69
N LEU A 167 -23.05 7.71 8.52
CA LEU A 167 -24.30 7.28 9.12
C LEU A 167 -24.29 7.65 10.59
N PHE A 168 -25.41 8.23 11.06
CA PHE A 168 -25.60 8.60 12.44
C PHE A 168 -26.78 7.83 13.03
N GLU A 169 -26.74 7.60 14.31
CA GLU A 169 -27.78 6.90 15.04
C GLU A 169 -28.30 7.77 16.18
N ARG A 170 -29.62 7.81 16.35
CA ARG A 170 -30.23 8.57 17.43
C ARG A 170 -29.80 8.00 18.78
N LYS A 171 -29.40 8.87 19.69
CA LYS A 171 -29.17 8.46 21.09
C LYS A 171 -30.45 7.87 21.65
N SER A 172 -30.37 6.68 22.22
CA SER A 172 -31.49 6.06 22.90
C SER A 172 -31.84 6.87 24.15
N ASN A 173 -33.13 6.91 24.51
CA ASN A 173 -33.56 7.51 25.79
C ASN A 173 -32.92 6.83 27.01
N ASN A 174 -32.36 5.64 26.84
CA ASN A 174 -31.54 4.96 27.85
C ASN A 174 -30.09 5.50 27.93
N ASP A 175 -29.68 6.35 26.98
CA ASP A 175 -28.38 7.05 27.00
C ASP A 175 -28.43 8.37 27.77
N GLU A 176 -29.62 8.88 28.10
CA GLU A 176 -29.77 10.03 29.02
C GLU A 176 -29.37 9.58 30.42
N GLY A 177 -28.16 9.90 30.82
CA GLY A 177 -27.56 9.48 32.09
C GLY A 177 -26.47 8.43 31.99
N THR A 178 -26.30 7.77 30.81
CA THR A 178 -25.20 6.84 30.61
C THR A 178 -23.95 7.60 30.16
N THR A 179 -23.00 7.69 31.06
CA THR A 179 -21.69 8.28 30.72
C THR A 179 -20.83 7.26 29.96
N TYR A 180 -20.31 7.67 28.81
CA TYR A 180 -19.39 6.87 28.02
C TYR A 180 -17.98 7.42 28.13
N TYR A 181 -17.02 6.53 28.16
CA TYR A 181 -15.61 6.84 28.15
C TYR A 181 -14.89 6.09 27.04
N THR A 182 -13.80 6.68 26.58
CA THR A 182 -12.97 6.13 25.51
C THR A 182 -11.65 5.63 26.07
N LEU A 183 -11.28 4.40 25.71
CA LEU A 183 -9.94 3.86 25.88
C LEU A 183 -9.17 4.02 24.57
N THR A 184 -8.08 4.76 24.61
CA THR A 184 -7.18 4.95 23.48
C THR A 184 -5.93 4.08 23.67
N PHE A 185 -5.44 3.49 22.58
CA PHE A 185 -4.24 2.67 22.56
C PHE A 185 -3.10 3.46 21.90
N ASP A 186 -2.12 3.89 22.69
CA ASP A 186 -0.85 4.40 22.15
C ASP A 186 0.09 3.21 21.94
N THR A 187 0.23 2.81 20.70
CA THR A 187 1.00 1.62 20.34
C THR A 187 2.51 1.85 20.31
N ASN A 188 3.00 3.08 20.61
CA ASN A 188 4.43 3.42 20.65
C ASN A 188 5.19 2.92 19.39
N GLY A 189 4.61 3.15 18.20
CA GLY A 189 5.19 2.75 16.91
C GLY A 189 4.93 1.31 16.50
N GLY A 190 4.00 0.62 17.16
CA GLY A 190 3.42 -0.64 16.71
C GLY A 190 2.21 -0.43 15.78
N SER A 191 1.63 -1.55 15.30
CA SER A 191 0.37 -1.52 14.53
C SER A 191 -0.74 -0.86 15.33
N SER A 192 -1.57 -0.07 14.67
CA SER A 192 -2.66 0.66 15.31
C SER A 192 -3.74 -0.30 15.87
N ILE A 193 -4.35 0.11 16.98
CA ILE A 193 -5.51 -0.55 17.59
C ILE A 193 -6.59 0.50 17.75
N HIS A 194 -7.84 0.15 17.38
CA HIS A 194 -8.98 1.04 17.47
C HIS A 194 -9.29 1.40 18.93
N ALA A 195 -9.64 2.66 19.14
CA ALA A 195 -10.14 3.12 20.44
C ALA A 195 -11.45 2.42 20.78
N ILE A 196 -11.65 2.09 22.06
CA ILE A 196 -12.86 1.45 22.57
C ILE A 196 -13.70 2.48 23.30
N ARG A 197 -14.92 2.71 22.83
CA ARG A 197 -15.91 3.52 23.53
C ARG A 197 -16.87 2.59 24.29
N THR A 198 -16.99 2.75 25.59
CA THR A 198 -17.87 1.94 26.44
C THR A 198 -18.48 2.75 27.59
N THR A 199 -19.47 2.18 28.27
CA THR A 199 -20.13 2.82 29.41
C THR A 199 -19.20 2.94 30.61
N SER A 200 -19.44 3.97 31.44
CA SER A 200 -18.74 4.17 32.71
C SER A 200 -18.75 2.90 33.55
N GLY A 201 -17.63 2.63 34.20
CA GLY A 201 -17.48 1.48 35.11
C GLY A 201 -17.17 0.15 34.43
N LYS A 202 -17.16 0.08 33.09
CA LYS A 202 -16.82 -1.14 32.34
C LYS A 202 -15.32 -1.44 32.47
N THR A 203 -15.00 -2.70 32.75
CA THR A 203 -13.62 -3.22 32.73
C THR A 203 -13.33 -3.83 31.36
N ILE A 204 -12.18 -3.49 30.79
CA ILE A 204 -11.69 -3.98 29.49
C ILE A 204 -10.47 -4.84 29.75
N ASN A 205 -10.50 -6.08 29.26
CA ASN A 205 -9.34 -6.96 29.25
C ASN A 205 -8.43 -6.57 28.09
N LEU A 206 -7.16 -6.30 28.37
CA LEU A 206 -6.19 -5.82 27.41
C LEU A 206 -5.44 -6.95 26.68
N SER A 207 -5.63 -8.21 27.09
CA SER A 207 -5.00 -9.38 26.44
C SER A 207 -5.51 -9.63 25.02
N ASP A 208 -6.69 -9.11 24.69
CA ASP A 208 -7.32 -9.25 23.37
C ASP A 208 -6.76 -8.25 22.33
N TYR A 209 -5.95 -7.30 22.79
CA TYR A 209 -5.41 -6.18 22.00
C TYR A 209 -3.89 -6.25 21.95
N ILE A 210 -3.36 -6.96 20.98
CA ILE A 210 -1.91 -7.18 20.84
C ILE A 210 -1.42 -6.51 19.54
N PRO A 211 -0.71 -5.36 19.63
CA PRO A 211 -0.10 -4.73 18.46
C PRO A 211 1.14 -5.51 18.02
N THR A 212 1.55 -5.31 16.76
CA THR A 212 2.80 -5.85 16.20
C THR A 212 3.75 -4.72 15.89
N ARG A 213 5.07 -4.97 16.00
CA ARG A 213 6.13 -4.03 15.63
C ARG A 213 7.34 -4.78 15.09
N ASN A 214 7.76 -4.44 13.87
CA ASN A 214 8.88 -5.12 13.23
C ASN A 214 10.17 -4.96 14.05
N GLY A 215 10.84 -6.08 14.38
CA GLY A 215 12.06 -6.10 15.15
C GLY A 215 11.89 -5.92 16.67
N TYR A 216 10.65 -6.05 17.18
CA TYR A 216 10.35 -5.91 18.60
C TYR A 216 9.33 -6.95 19.06
N ASP A 217 9.46 -7.37 20.33
CA ASP A 217 8.46 -8.15 21.06
C ASP A 217 7.57 -7.25 21.90
N PHE A 218 6.27 -7.50 21.88
CA PHE A 218 5.31 -6.80 22.72
C PHE A 218 5.43 -7.25 24.17
N THR A 219 5.72 -6.32 25.08
CA THR A 219 5.89 -6.63 26.51
C THR A 219 4.62 -6.46 27.33
N GLY A 220 3.60 -5.83 26.78
CA GLY A 220 2.32 -5.61 27.43
C GLY A 220 1.86 -4.16 27.40
N TRP A 221 0.70 -3.92 27.99
CA TRP A 221 0.12 -2.59 28.14
C TRP A 221 0.49 -1.97 29.48
N TYR A 222 0.64 -0.64 29.49
CA TYR A 222 0.97 0.17 30.65
C TYR A 222 -0.03 1.31 30.81
N SER A 223 -0.36 1.65 32.07
CA SER A 223 -1.29 2.76 32.36
C SER A 223 -0.63 4.13 32.27
N ASP A 224 0.68 4.20 32.19
CA ASP A 224 1.46 5.43 32.17
C ASP A 224 2.46 5.45 31.00
N LYS A 225 2.73 6.65 30.48
CA LYS A 225 3.64 6.87 29.35
C LYS A 225 5.11 6.51 29.65
N THR A 226 5.48 6.45 30.92
CA THR A 226 6.84 6.06 31.36
C THR A 226 7.04 4.55 31.41
N LEU A 227 5.98 3.77 31.13
CA LEU A 227 5.97 2.31 31.08
C LEU A 227 6.41 1.67 32.40
N MET A 228 5.98 2.25 33.52
CA MET A 228 6.32 1.73 34.85
C MET A 228 5.22 0.84 35.43
N GLN A 229 3.94 1.13 35.10
CA GLN A 229 2.80 0.37 35.61
C GLN A 229 2.19 -0.52 34.54
N LYS A 230 2.64 -1.76 34.47
CA LYS A 230 2.05 -2.77 33.57
C LYS A 230 0.67 -3.21 34.06
N ILE A 231 -0.28 -3.29 33.14
CA ILE A 231 -1.68 -3.66 33.41
C ILE A 231 -2.16 -4.72 32.43
N THR A 232 -3.10 -5.55 32.84
CA THR A 232 -3.77 -6.57 32.01
C THR A 232 -5.24 -6.24 31.78
N GLU A 233 -5.80 -5.37 32.56
CA GLU A 233 -7.16 -4.87 32.43
C GLU A 233 -7.25 -3.41 32.88
N ILE A 234 -8.30 -2.70 32.46
CA ILE A 234 -8.52 -1.31 32.84
C ILE A 234 -10.01 -1.03 32.98
N LYS A 235 -10.38 -0.39 34.09
CA LYS A 235 -11.75 0.10 34.35
C LYS A 235 -11.87 1.54 33.85
N LEU A 236 -12.90 1.81 33.04
CA LEU A 236 -13.14 3.14 32.47
C LEU A 236 -14.18 3.91 33.33
N ASN A 237 -13.70 4.87 34.11
CA ASN A 237 -14.51 5.89 34.80
C ASN A 237 -14.24 7.30 34.26
N GLU A 238 -13.36 7.41 33.29
CA GLU A 238 -12.93 8.59 32.55
C GLU A 238 -12.28 8.14 31.23
N ASN A 239 -12.00 9.06 30.30
CA ASN A 239 -11.20 8.74 29.12
C ASN A 239 -9.77 8.40 29.53
N LYS A 240 -9.26 7.29 29.03
CA LYS A 240 -7.93 6.77 29.38
C LYS A 240 -7.13 6.41 28.13
N THR A 241 -5.81 6.49 28.28
CA THR A 241 -4.86 5.99 27.28
C THR A 241 -3.99 4.92 27.92
N VAL A 242 -3.77 3.82 27.19
CA VAL A 242 -2.80 2.78 27.54
C VAL A 242 -1.67 2.78 26.54
N TYR A 243 -0.47 2.46 27.01
CA TYR A 243 0.78 2.59 26.25
C TYR A 243 1.41 1.23 26.03
N ALA A 244 1.74 0.90 24.79
CA ALA A 244 2.42 -0.35 24.47
C ALA A 244 3.89 -0.31 24.88
N GLY A 245 4.32 -1.35 25.57
CA GLY A 245 5.74 -1.59 25.85
C GLY A 245 6.36 -2.54 24.82
N TRP A 246 7.63 -2.33 24.50
CA TRP A 246 8.36 -3.09 23.50
C TRP A 246 9.77 -3.45 23.97
N THR A 247 10.21 -4.68 23.68
CA THR A 247 11.61 -5.09 23.79
C THR A 247 12.17 -5.30 22.39
N LYS A 248 13.30 -4.67 22.09
CA LYS A 248 13.96 -4.86 20.80
C LYS A 248 14.50 -6.28 20.71
N LEU A 249 14.20 -6.97 19.62
CA LEU A 249 14.82 -8.25 19.30
C LEU A 249 16.31 -8.02 19.05
N THR A 250 17.17 -8.57 19.89
CA THR A 250 18.61 -8.60 19.65
C THR A 250 18.89 -9.72 18.66
N SER A 251 19.47 -9.38 17.51
CA SER A 251 20.01 -10.36 16.58
C SER A 251 21.37 -10.88 17.10
N ASP A 252 21.39 -11.50 18.25
CA ASP A 252 22.54 -12.31 18.67
C ASP A 252 22.38 -13.73 18.10
N GLY A 253 22.50 -13.82 16.80
CA GLY A 253 22.67 -15.05 16.07
C GLY A 253 24.14 -15.44 15.97
N SER A 254 24.86 -15.57 17.06
CA SER A 254 26.11 -16.32 17.10
C SER A 254 26.02 -17.43 18.14
N SER A 255 25.27 -18.48 17.79
CA SER A 255 25.55 -19.78 18.38
C SER A 255 26.15 -20.67 17.27
N THR A 256 27.48 -20.64 17.20
CA THR A 256 28.24 -21.78 16.71
C THR A 256 27.99 -22.95 17.67
N GLN A 257 26.87 -23.61 17.55
CA GLN A 257 26.70 -24.97 18.01
C GLN A 257 26.75 -25.90 16.81
N LYS A 258 27.91 -26.55 16.68
CA LYS A 258 28.13 -27.75 15.89
C LYS A 258 27.01 -28.76 16.23
N PRO A 259 26.29 -29.33 15.25
CA PRO A 259 25.30 -30.36 15.55
C PRO A 259 25.96 -31.55 16.28
N PRO A 260 25.37 -32.06 17.35
CA PRO A 260 25.78 -33.35 17.88
C PRO A 260 25.38 -34.42 16.88
N THR A 261 26.34 -35.20 16.44
CA THR A 261 26.14 -36.39 15.65
C THR A 261 25.44 -37.45 16.50
N GLY A 262 24.21 -37.82 16.10
CA GLY A 262 23.55 -39.06 16.50
C GLY A 262 22.59 -38.95 17.67
N ASP A 263 21.30 -38.73 17.42
CA ASP A 263 20.28 -39.67 17.79
C ASP A 263 18.91 -39.27 17.12
N SER A 264 18.20 -40.31 16.70
CA SER A 264 17.04 -40.25 15.83
C SER A 264 15.74 -40.10 16.61
N ASN A 265 15.43 -38.87 17.17
CA ASN A 265 14.09 -38.64 17.75
C ASN A 265 13.65 -37.16 17.81
N GLU A 266 14.28 -36.25 17.03
CA GLU A 266 13.91 -34.81 17.05
C GLU A 266 13.15 -34.32 15.81
N LEU A 267 12.40 -35.17 15.13
CA LEU A 267 11.58 -34.74 13.97
C LEU A 267 10.26 -34.09 14.35
N LEU A 268 9.95 -33.94 15.64
CA LEU A 268 8.70 -33.34 16.11
C LEU A 268 8.82 -31.89 16.62
N LEU A 269 10.03 -31.36 16.82
CA LEU A 269 10.19 -29.97 17.34
C LEU A 269 10.29 -28.88 16.25
N TRP A 270 10.55 -29.26 15.00
CA TRP A 270 10.71 -28.28 13.91
C TRP A 270 9.38 -27.89 13.25
N SER A 271 8.30 -28.60 13.52
CA SER A 271 6.96 -28.27 12.95
C SER A 271 6.22 -27.13 13.69
N VAL A 272 6.66 -26.74 14.87
CA VAL A 272 6.00 -25.70 15.68
C VAL A 272 6.59 -24.30 15.45
N LEU A 273 7.81 -24.19 14.92
CA LEU A 273 8.50 -22.91 14.71
C LEU A 273 8.21 -22.25 13.35
N LEU A 274 7.50 -22.92 12.43
CA LEU A 274 7.16 -22.40 11.10
C LEU A 274 5.77 -21.75 10.99
N LEU A 275 5.03 -21.66 12.09
CA LEU A 275 3.68 -21.08 12.14
C LEU A 275 3.62 -19.63 12.64
N ILE A 276 4.76 -18.96 12.87
CA ILE A 276 4.80 -17.58 13.38
C ILE A 276 5.28 -16.56 12.35
N SER A 277 5.70 -16.98 11.15
CA SER A 277 5.96 -16.02 10.06
C SER A 277 4.74 -15.96 9.14
N GLY A 278 3.95 -14.88 9.30
CA GLY A 278 2.72 -14.64 8.56
C GLY A 278 2.87 -14.84 7.06
N PHE A 279 2.11 -15.77 6.53
CA PHE A 279 1.68 -15.75 5.15
C PHE A 279 0.19 -16.11 5.06
N SER A 280 -0.44 -15.26 4.27
CA SER A 280 -1.80 -15.24 3.77
C SER A 280 -2.52 -16.59 3.70
N ILE A 281 -3.75 -16.55 4.14
CA ILE A 281 -4.73 -17.62 4.13
C ILE A 281 -5.04 -18.04 2.69
N ILE A 282 -4.66 -19.26 2.32
CA ILE A 282 -5.30 -19.98 1.23
C ILE A 282 -6.15 -21.06 1.88
N ASN A 283 -7.48 -20.93 1.77
CA ASN A 283 -8.45 -21.93 2.17
C ASN A 283 -8.26 -23.21 1.33
N ILE A 284 -7.66 -24.23 1.92
CA ILE A 284 -7.73 -25.58 1.37
C ILE A 284 -8.82 -26.34 2.13
N VAL A 285 -9.96 -26.52 1.46
CA VAL A 285 -11.03 -27.42 1.90
C VAL A 285 -10.55 -28.85 1.69
N LEU A 286 -10.13 -29.53 2.74
CA LEU A 286 -9.88 -30.97 2.74
C LEU A 286 -11.20 -31.72 2.93
N LEU A 287 -11.75 -32.21 1.82
CA LEU A 287 -12.82 -33.22 1.82
C LEU A 287 -12.26 -34.59 2.28
N VAL A 288 -12.50 -34.92 3.54
CA VAL A 288 -12.26 -36.27 4.05
C VAL A 288 -13.39 -37.17 3.54
N LYS A 289 -13.13 -37.96 2.52
CA LYS A 289 -13.98 -39.07 2.10
C LYS A 289 -13.90 -40.20 3.14
N LYS A 290 -14.95 -40.38 3.93
CA LYS A 290 -15.14 -41.50 4.83
C LYS A 290 -15.45 -42.73 4.00
N LYS A 291 -14.48 -43.65 3.85
CA LYS A 291 -14.70 -44.97 3.23
C LYS A 291 -15.43 -45.85 4.25
N LYS A 292 -16.72 -46.13 4.03
CA LYS A 292 -17.42 -47.20 4.71
C LYS A 292 -16.95 -48.55 4.13
N GLY A 293 -16.28 -49.32 4.93
CA GLY A 293 -16.07 -50.74 4.65
C GLY A 293 -17.37 -51.51 4.87
N ALA A 294 -17.80 -52.23 3.85
CA ALA A 294 -18.80 -53.27 3.98
C ALA A 294 -18.09 -54.54 4.36
N LYS A 295 -18.73 -55.15 5.26
CA LYS A 295 -18.63 -56.58 5.37
C LYS A 295 -19.26 -57.21 4.95
#